data_da40c31a781777f8bdbf59fb08f39902
#
_entry.id   da40c31a781777f8bdbf59fb08f39902
#
_cell.length_a   1.000
_cell.length_b   1.000
_cell.length_c   1.000
_cell.angle_alpha   90.00
_cell.angle_beta   90.00
_cell.angle_gamma   90.00
#
_symmetry.space_group_name_H-M   'P 1'
#
loop_
_entity.id
_entity.type
_entity.pdbx_description
1 polymer ?
#
loop_
_entity_poly.entity_id
_entity_poly.type
_entity_poly.pdbx_seq_one_letter_code
_entity_poly.pdbx_strand_id
1 'polypeptide(L)'
;MRILVLNGSPRPKGNTKQMVDAFRSGAESAGHRVDVIDVCRKKIAGCLACEYCHTKGNGACVQKDDMQEVYSLLGEADMLVIASPIYYHGVSGQLKCALDRFYSAAYPRKPRNLKKVAMILSSGDPEMYDGAMFSYKGDFLEYLGLEDMGVFTAYGMENGSASKLK
;
A
#
# COMPACT_ATOMS: atom_id res chain seq x y z
N MET A 1 3.00 5.87 -16.72
CA MET A 1 3.54 5.08 -15.58
C MET A 1 2.68 3.87 -15.35
N ARG A 2 3.27 2.83 -14.80
CA ARG A 2 2.56 1.69 -14.22
C ARG A 2 2.46 1.88 -12.71
N ILE A 3 1.25 1.92 -12.19
CA ILE A 3 0.97 2.25 -10.79
C ILE A 3 0.35 1.01 -10.12
N LEU A 4 0.96 0.57 -9.02
CA LEU A 4 0.38 -0.47 -8.17
C LEU A 4 -0.29 0.18 -6.97
N VAL A 5 -1.56 -0.12 -6.75
CA VAL A 5 -2.31 0.29 -5.55
C VAL A 5 -2.53 -0.91 -4.65
N LEU A 6 -2.07 -0.86 -3.41
CA LEU A 6 -2.40 -1.82 -2.36
C LEU A 6 -3.54 -1.25 -1.51
N ASN A 7 -4.74 -1.77 -1.69
CA ASN A 7 -5.90 -1.33 -0.92
C ASN A 7 -6.12 -2.21 0.30
N GLY A 8 -5.90 -1.64 1.48
CA GLY A 8 -6.08 -2.27 2.79
C GLY A 8 -7.47 -2.12 3.39
N SER A 9 -8.47 -1.66 2.62
CA SER A 9 -9.84 -1.56 3.13
C SER A 9 -10.58 -2.89 3.07
N PRO A 10 -11.11 -3.41 4.19
CA PRO A 10 -11.96 -4.60 4.18
C PRO A 10 -13.38 -4.32 3.64
N ARG A 11 -13.76 -3.05 3.54
CA ARG A 11 -15.10 -2.64 3.09
C ARG A 11 -15.12 -2.40 1.59
N PRO A 12 -15.87 -3.21 0.79
CA PRO A 12 -15.87 -3.10 -0.67
C PRO A 12 -16.48 -1.79 -1.21
N LYS A 13 -17.26 -1.10 -0.39
CA LYS A 13 -17.87 0.20 -0.69
C LYS A 13 -17.48 1.27 0.34
N GLY A 14 -16.40 1.05 1.08
CA GLY A 14 -15.90 1.98 2.10
C GLY A 14 -15.24 3.22 1.50
N ASN A 15 -15.00 4.22 2.33
CA ASN A 15 -14.42 5.51 1.92
C ASN A 15 -13.05 5.35 1.25
N THR A 16 -12.14 4.56 1.84
CA THR A 16 -10.84 4.28 1.22
C THR A 16 -10.98 3.72 -0.19
N LYS A 17 -11.91 2.76 -0.41
CA LYS A 17 -12.14 2.17 -1.73
C LYS A 17 -12.63 3.21 -2.73
N GLN A 18 -13.54 4.10 -2.34
CA GLN A 18 -14.01 5.18 -3.21
C GLN A 18 -12.90 6.16 -3.57
N MET A 19 -12.03 6.50 -2.61
CA MET A 19 -10.84 7.33 -2.87
C MET A 19 -9.87 6.64 -3.86
N VAL A 20 -9.66 5.33 -3.70
CA VAL A 20 -8.86 4.52 -4.63
C VAL A 20 -9.48 4.50 -6.02
N ASP A 21 -10.80 4.36 -6.13
CA ASP A 21 -11.50 4.34 -7.43
C ASP A 21 -11.41 5.72 -8.12
N ALA A 22 -11.53 6.80 -7.37
CA ALA A 22 -11.35 8.16 -7.89
C ALA A 22 -9.90 8.40 -8.35
N PHE A 23 -8.92 7.99 -7.55
CA PHE A 23 -7.51 8.04 -7.92
C PHE A 23 -7.24 7.26 -9.22
N ARG A 24 -7.73 6.00 -9.28
CA ARG A 24 -7.59 5.15 -10.45
C ARG A 24 -8.16 5.81 -11.70
N SER A 25 -9.40 6.31 -11.63
CA SER A 25 -10.06 6.97 -12.74
C SER A 25 -9.27 8.19 -13.24
N GLY A 26 -8.78 9.03 -12.33
CA GLY A 26 -7.95 10.20 -12.68
C GLY A 26 -6.62 9.80 -13.32
N ALA A 27 -5.93 8.80 -12.76
CA ALA A 27 -4.66 8.34 -13.28
C ALA A 27 -4.81 7.68 -14.67
N GLU A 28 -5.85 6.85 -14.86
CA GLU A 28 -6.13 6.22 -16.17
C GLU A 28 -6.51 7.24 -17.22
N SER A 29 -7.27 8.29 -16.86
CA SER A 29 -7.60 9.39 -17.79
C SER A 29 -6.38 10.21 -18.20
N ALA A 30 -5.34 10.23 -17.35
CA ALA A 30 -4.03 10.84 -17.65
C ALA A 30 -3.07 9.88 -18.39
N GLY A 31 -3.55 8.73 -18.88
CA GLY A 31 -2.77 7.78 -19.66
C GLY A 31 -1.86 6.86 -18.84
N HIS A 32 -2.11 6.70 -17.54
CA HIS A 32 -1.38 5.76 -16.69
C HIS A 32 -2.11 4.42 -16.62
N ARG A 33 -1.38 3.34 -16.39
CA ARG A 33 -1.94 2.03 -16.09
C ARG A 33 -1.99 1.83 -14.58
N VAL A 34 -3.15 1.44 -14.02
CA VAL A 34 -3.35 1.25 -12.59
C VAL A 34 -3.80 -0.18 -12.29
N ASP A 35 -2.97 -0.93 -11.61
CA ASP A 35 -3.27 -2.26 -11.08
C ASP A 35 -3.64 -2.10 -9.57
N VAL A 36 -4.82 -2.58 -9.16
CA VAL A 36 -5.31 -2.48 -7.77
C VAL A 36 -5.41 -3.86 -7.16
N ILE A 37 -4.76 -4.06 -6.02
CA ILE A 37 -4.88 -5.28 -5.21
C ILE A 37 -5.62 -4.95 -3.91
N ASP A 38 -6.79 -5.55 -3.72
CA ASP A 38 -7.54 -5.52 -2.46
C ASP A 38 -6.91 -6.55 -1.49
N VAL A 39 -5.88 -6.15 -0.73
CA VAL A 39 -5.11 -7.07 0.11
C VAL A 39 -5.93 -7.74 1.21
N CYS A 40 -7.02 -7.12 1.65
CA CYS A 40 -7.95 -7.73 2.60
C CYS A 40 -8.70 -8.96 2.06
N ARG A 41 -8.68 -9.18 0.75
CA ARG A 41 -9.29 -10.35 0.08
C ARG A 41 -8.27 -11.40 -0.31
N LYS A 42 -7.02 -11.18 0.03
CA LYS A 42 -5.89 -12.06 -0.27
C LYS A 42 -5.47 -12.84 0.97
N LYS A 43 -4.97 -14.03 0.76
CA LYS A 43 -4.33 -14.83 1.81
C LYS A 43 -2.87 -14.42 1.90
N ILE A 44 -2.58 -13.36 2.66
CA ILE A 44 -1.25 -12.84 2.87
C ILE A 44 -0.95 -12.92 4.37
N ALA A 45 -0.02 -13.78 4.75
CA ALA A 45 0.48 -13.86 6.11
C ALA A 45 1.59 -12.82 6.36
N GLY A 46 1.73 -12.41 7.61
CA GLY A 46 2.82 -11.52 8.03
C GLY A 46 4.22 -12.14 7.82
N CYS A 47 5.24 -11.34 7.92
CA CYS A 47 6.63 -11.81 7.82
C CYS A 47 6.97 -12.76 8.99
N LEU A 48 7.63 -13.86 8.69
CA LEU A 48 8.09 -14.84 9.70
C LEU A 48 9.46 -14.49 10.30
N ALA A 49 10.09 -13.42 9.85
CA ALA A 49 11.47 -13.05 10.24
C ALA A 49 12.48 -14.20 10.09
N CYS A 50 12.26 -15.10 9.13
CA CYS A 50 13.07 -16.32 8.96
C CYS A 50 14.37 -16.12 8.18
N GLU A 51 14.66 -14.91 7.73
CA GLU A 51 15.84 -14.50 6.95
C GLU A 51 16.07 -15.31 5.64
N TYR A 52 15.15 -16.16 5.24
CA TYR A 52 15.30 -16.96 4.03
C TYR A 52 15.53 -16.09 2.79
N CYS A 53 14.76 -15.00 2.63
CA CYS A 53 14.88 -14.08 1.49
C CYS A 53 16.24 -13.38 1.41
N HIS A 54 16.89 -13.15 2.55
CA HIS A 54 18.22 -12.52 2.62
C HIS A 54 19.37 -13.50 2.57
N THR A 55 19.09 -14.80 2.56
CA THR A 55 20.10 -15.87 2.52
C THR A 55 19.88 -16.78 1.31
N LYS A 56 19.23 -17.94 1.51
CA LYS A 56 19.02 -18.95 0.48
C LYS A 56 18.01 -18.54 -0.60
N GLY A 57 17.10 -17.64 -0.28
CA GLY A 57 16.01 -17.21 -1.17
C GLY A 57 16.41 -16.19 -2.21
N ASN A 58 17.58 -15.52 -2.06
CA ASN A 58 18.07 -14.49 -2.96
C ASN A 58 16.97 -13.47 -3.37
N GLY A 59 16.28 -12.90 -2.39
CA GLY A 59 15.15 -12.00 -2.56
C GLY A 59 13.79 -12.70 -2.58
N ALA A 60 13.70 -13.98 -2.86
CA ALA A 60 12.42 -14.70 -2.85
C ALA A 60 11.98 -15.07 -1.43
N CYS A 61 10.72 -14.77 -1.08
CA CYS A 61 10.15 -15.18 0.19
C CYS A 61 9.88 -16.70 0.23
N VAL A 62 10.09 -17.32 1.40
CA VAL A 62 9.79 -18.73 1.61
C VAL A 62 8.29 -19.05 1.55
N GLN A 63 7.45 -18.09 1.97
CA GLN A 63 5.99 -18.25 1.98
C GLN A 63 5.42 -18.17 0.56
N LYS A 64 4.59 -19.16 0.20
CA LYS A 64 3.93 -19.28 -1.11
C LYS A 64 2.44 -18.99 -0.95
N ASP A 65 2.12 -17.72 -0.78
CA ASP A 65 0.78 -17.17 -0.60
C ASP A 65 0.47 -16.10 -1.66
N ASP A 66 -0.66 -15.42 -1.54
CA ASP A 66 -1.10 -14.41 -2.53
C ASP A 66 -0.16 -13.18 -2.61
N MET A 67 0.84 -13.07 -1.72
CA MET A 67 1.87 -12.04 -1.84
C MET A 67 2.71 -12.18 -3.12
N GLN A 68 2.72 -13.36 -3.76
CA GLN A 68 3.40 -13.57 -5.03
C GLN A 68 2.84 -12.65 -6.14
N GLU A 69 1.53 -12.40 -6.15
CA GLU A 69 0.91 -11.45 -7.07
C GLU A 69 1.40 -10.02 -6.82
N VAL A 70 1.49 -9.63 -5.54
CA VAL A 70 2.03 -8.32 -5.15
C VAL A 70 3.48 -8.16 -5.61
N TYR A 71 4.33 -9.16 -5.38
CA TYR A 71 5.74 -9.13 -5.83
C TYR A 71 5.85 -8.98 -7.34
N SER A 72 5.04 -9.72 -8.10
CA SER A 72 5.05 -9.65 -9.57
C SER A 72 4.72 -8.25 -10.06
N LEU A 73 3.61 -7.66 -9.58
CA LEU A 73 3.18 -6.32 -10.01
C LEU A 73 4.11 -5.22 -9.50
N LEU A 74 4.64 -5.36 -8.27
CA LEU A 74 5.60 -4.42 -7.71
C LEU A 74 6.90 -4.37 -8.52
N GLY A 75 7.34 -5.53 -9.04
CA GLY A 75 8.53 -5.62 -9.91
C GLY A 75 8.42 -4.82 -11.21
N GLU A 76 7.19 -4.55 -11.66
CA GLU A 76 6.90 -3.84 -12.90
C GLU A 76 6.42 -2.39 -12.66
N ALA A 77 6.12 -2.02 -11.41
CA ALA A 77 5.56 -0.72 -11.06
C ALA A 77 6.61 0.40 -11.07
N ASP A 78 6.22 1.56 -11.58
CA ASP A 78 6.96 2.82 -11.44
C ASP A 78 6.61 3.53 -10.14
N MET A 79 5.37 3.35 -9.67
CA MET A 79 4.80 4.00 -8.48
C MET A 79 3.99 3.01 -7.65
N LEU A 80 4.14 3.12 -6.33
CA LEU A 80 3.31 2.44 -5.34
C LEU A 80 2.33 3.42 -4.71
N VAL A 81 1.07 3.01 -4.57
CA VAL A 81 0.07 3.73 -3.76
C VAL A 81 -0.39 2.82 -2.63
N ILE A 82 -0.25 3.31 -1.41
CA ILE A 82 -0.65 2.62 -0.19
C ILE A 82 -1.97 3.23 0.27
N ALA A 83 -3.06 2.46 0.23
CA ALA A 83 -4.38 2.94 0.60
C ALA A 83 -4.92 2.17 1.80
N SER A 84 -5.35 2.88 2.86
CA SER A 84 -5.84 2.24 4.08
C SER A 84 -6.88 3.08 4.83
N PRO A 85 -7.88 2.43 5.44
CA PRO A 85 -8.53 3.05 6.58
C PRO A 85 -7.54 3.08 7.75
N ILE A 86 -7.70 4.05 8.65
CA ILE A 86 -6.93 4.09 9.89
C ILE A 86 -7.66 3.28 10.97
N TYR A 87 -6.95 2.32 11.53
CA TYR A 87 -7.37 1.51 12.66
C TYR A 87 -6.34 1.63 13.78
N TYR A 88 -6.73 2.16 14.95
CA TYR A 88 -5.83 2.38 16.09
C TYR A 88 -4.55 3.13 15.68
N HIS A 89 -4.69 4.28 15.00
CA HIS A 89 -3.62 5.14 14.49
C HIS A 89 -2.70 4.51 13.43
N GLY A 90 -2.93 3.28 13.02
CA GLY A 90 -2.13 2.58 12.00
C GLY A 90 -2.94 2.21 10.76
N VAL A 91 -2.25 1.68 9.77
CA VAL A 91 -2.89 1.04 8.62
C VAL A 91 -3.60 -0.24 9.05
N SER A 92 -4.52 -0.76 8.23
CA SER A 92 -5.20 -2.02 8.53
C SER A 92 -4.20 -3.17 8.70
N GLY A 93 -4.50 -4.12 9.60
CA GLY A 93 -3.62 -5.26 9.87
C GLY A 93 -3.32 -6.09 8.62
N GLN A 94 -4.31 -6.25 7.73
CA GLN A 94 -4.13 -6.98 6.47
C GLN A 94 -3.13 -6.28 5.55
N LEU A 95 -3.18 -4.96 5.46
CA LEU A 95 -2.20 -4.19 4.70
C LEU A 95 -0.81 -4.27 5.36
N LYS A 96 -0.75 -4.18 6.69
CA LYS A 96 0.52 -4.30 7.43
C LYS A 96 1.19 -5.65 7.17
N CYS A 97 0.44 -6.76 7.11
CA CYS A 97 0.98 -8.07 6.71
C CYS A 97 1.68 -8.02 5.34
N ALA A 98 1.07 -7.35 4.36
CA ALA A 98 1.70 -7.18 3.05
C ALA A 98 2.94 -6.27 3.10
N LEU A 99 2.87 -5.15 3.84
CA LEU A 99 3.99 -4.22 3.98
C LEU A 99 5.20 -4.84 4.67
N ASP A 100 5.01 -5.65 5.72
CA ASP A 100 6.11 -6.37 6.40
C ASP A 100 6.86 -7.31 5.44
N ARG A 101 6.18 -7.79 4.41
CA ARG A 101 6.76 -8.66 3.38
C ARG A 101 7.58 -7.90 2.34
N PHE A 102 7.58 -6.55 2.35
CA PHE A 102 8.51 -5.74 1.55
C PHE A 102 9.96 -5.96 1.95
N TYR A 103 10.23 -6.50 3.13
CA TYR A 103 11.55 -6.98 3.54
C TYR A 103 12.17 -7.93 2.51
N SER A 104 11.36 -8.76 1.88
CA SER A 104 11.79 -9.62 0.77
C SER A 104 11.89 -8.85 -0.56
N ALA A 105 10.89 -8.03 -0.87
CA ALA A 105 10.81 -7.30 -2.15
C ALA A 105 11.92 -6.25 -2.33
N ALA A 106 12.49 -5.75 -1.23
CA ALA A 106 13.55 -4.75 -1.23
C ALA A 106 14.97 -5.35 -1.25
N TYR A 107 15.12 -6.67 -1.19
CA TYR A 107 16.42 -7.34 -1.13
C TYR A 107 16.81 -7.99 -2.48
N PRO A 108 18.08 -7.91 -2.89
CA PRO A 108 19.16 -7.06 -2.35
C PRO A 108 19.01 -5.58 -2.72
N ARG A 109 18.02 -5.26 -3.51
CA ARG A 109 17.65 -3.91 -3.92
C ARG A 109 16.14 -3.85 -4.19
N LYS A 110 15.53 -2.70 -3.92
CA LYS A 110 14.14 -2.47 -4.35
C LYS A 110 13.97 -2.66 -5.87
N PRO A 111 12.76 -2.94 -6.37
CA PRO A 111 12.50 -3.03 -7.80
C PRO A 111 13.01 -1.81 -8.55
N ARG A 112 13.73 -2.05 -9.66
CA ARG A 112 14.48 -0.99 -10.37
C ARG A 112 13.59 0.15 -10.86
N ASN A 113 12.39 -0.18 -11.30
CA ASN A 113 11.45 0.80 -11.85
C ASN A 113 10.71 1.58 -10.76
N LEU A 114 10.61 1.04 -9.56
CA LEU A 114 9.89 1.68 -8.46
C LEU A 114 10.64 2.92 -7.97
N LYS A 115 10.07 4.10 -8.25
CA LYS A 115 10.66 5.40 -7.95
C LYS A 115 9.79 6.28 -7.06
N LYS A 116 8.47 6.07 -7.08
CA LYS A 116 7.49 6.97 -6.51
C LYS A 116 6.57 6.25 -5.53
N VAL A 117 6.09 6.98 -4.54
CA VAL A 117 5.09 6.47 -3.60
C VAL A 117 4.09 7.57 -3.25
N ALA A 118 2.84 7.18 -3.04
CA ALA A 118 1.80 8.02 -2.46
C ALA A 118 1.00 7.24 -1.42
N MET A 119 0.27 7.95 -0.56
CA MET A 119 -0.59 7.34 0.44
C MET A 119 -2.00 7.91 0.37
N ILE A 120 -3.01 7.05 0.55
CA ILE A 120 -4.43 7.41 0.62
C ILE A 120 -4.96 6.88 1.94
N LEU A 121 -5.43 7.76 2.82
CA LEU A 121 -5.89 7.39 4.15
C LEU A 121 -7.30 7.91 4.41
N SER A 122 -8.12 7.08 5.05
CA SER A 122 -9.41 7.51 5.58
C SER A 122 -9.53 7.16 7.06
N SER A 123 -10.16 8.03 7.85
CA SER A 123 -10.35 7.85 9.29
C SER A 123 -11.71 8.36 9.75
N GLY A 124 -12.08 8.07 10.99
CA GLY A 124 -13.24 8.69 11.63
C GLY A 124 -12.95 10.10 12.14
N ASP A 125 -11.67 10.40 12.43
CA ASP A 125 -11.21 11.63 13.09
C ASP A 125 -9.97 12.19 12.37
N PRO A 126 -9.80 13.53 12.29
CA PRO A 126 -8.68 14.16 11.57
C PRO A 126 -7.30 13.92 12.19
N GLU A 127 -7.21 13.61 13.48
CA GLU A 127 -5.95 13.52 14.22
C GLU A 127 -5.39 12.08 14.31
N MET A 128 -5.86 11.15 13.46
CA MET A 128 -5.54 9.73 13.58
C MET A 128 -4.38 9.25 12.70
N TYR A 129 -3.69 10.12 11.97
CA TYR A 129 -2.79 9.70 10.87
C TYR A 129 -1.33 9.52 11.29
N ASP A 130 -0.89 10.01 12.42
CA ASP A 130 0.53 10.11 12.80
C ASP A 130 1.27 8.78 12.73
N GLY A 131 0.67 7.68 13.22
CA GLY A 131 1.30 6.37 13.18
C GLY A 131 1.51 5.83 11.77
N ALA A 132 0.52 6.02 10.89
CA ALA A 132 0.65 5.65 9.48
C ALA A 132 1.68 6.54 8.76
N MET A 133 1.70 7.83 9.06
CA MET A 133 2.65 8.78 8.50
C MET A 133 4.08 8.52 8.94
N PHE A 134 4.30 8.10 10.20
CA PHE A 134 5.62 7.72 10.69
C PHE A 134 6.20 6.55 9.88
N SER A 135 5.41 5.47 9.70
CA SER A 135 5.84 4.33 8.88
C SER A 135 6.05 4.72 7.41
N TYR A 136 5.16 5.55 6.85
CA TYR A 136 5.30 6.01 5.47
C TYR A 136 6.62 6.73 5.22
N LYS A 137 6.96 7.68 6.08
CA LYS A 137 8.22 8.45 5.98
C LYS A 137 9.44 7.54 6.16
N GLY A 138 9.49 6.79 7.26
CA GLY A 138 10.63 5.94 7.58
C GLY A 138 10.86 4.83 6.57
N ASP A 139 9.80 4.09 6.20
CA ASP A 139 9.94 2.90 5.38
C ASP A 139 10.09 3.23 3.88
N PHE A 140 9.28 4.16 3.36
CA PHE A 140 9.19 4.39 1.92
C PHE A 140 10.02 5.56 1.43
N LEU A 141 10.08 6.66 2.17
CA LEU A 141 10.86 7.83 1.74
C LEU A 141 12.33 7.70 2.15
N GLU A 142 12.61 7.37 3.42
CA GLU A 142 13.97 7.31 3.94
C GLU A 142 14.65 5.99 3.59
N TYR A 143 14.08 4.84 3.97
CA TYR A 143 14.70 3.53 3.76
C TYR A 143 14.72 3.10 2.29
N LEU A 144 13.56 3.15 1.60
CA LEU A 144 13.47 2.79 0.18
C LEU A 144 13.88 3.91 -0.77
N GLY A 145 14.01 5.15 -0.29
CA GLY A 145 14.40 6.32 -1.09
C GLY A 145 13.45 6.58 -2.25
N LEU A 146 12.13 6.49 -2.01
CA LEU A 146 11.12 6.79 -3.02
C LEU A 146 10.75 8.27 -2.98
N GLU A 147 10.45 8.84 -4.14
CA GLU A 147 9.92 10.18 -4.28
C GLU A 147 8.48 10.25 -3.75
N ASP A 148 8.22 11.20 -2.84
CA ASP A 148 6.89 11.42 -2.28
C ASP A 148 5.97 12.11 -3.27
N MET A 149 4.88 11.45 -3.65
CA MET A 149 3.84 11.99 -4.52
C MET A 149 2.65 12.54 -3.72
N GLY A 150 2.75 12.57 -2.40
CA GLY A 150 1.77 13.14 -1.49
C GLY A 150 0.96 12.11 -0.72
N VAL A 151 0.33 12.63 0.33
CA VAL A 151 -0.60 11.88 1.18
C VAL A 151 -1.96 12.54 1.10
N PHE A 152 -2.96 11.75 0.72
CA PHE A 152 -4.35 12.18 0.58
C PHE A 152 -5.15 11.61 1.73
N THR A 153 -5.74 12.49 2.54
CA THR A 153 -6.54 12.09 3.71
C THR A 153 -7.98 12.51 3.57
N ALA A 154 -8.88 11.74 4.14
CA ALA A 154 -10.28 12.11 4.31
C ALA A 154 -10.80 11.55 5.63
N TYR A 155 -11.58 12.31 6.37
CA TYR A 155 -12.12 11.88 7.66
C TYR A 155 -13.62 12.14 7.79
N GLY A 156 -14.28 11.31 8.59
CA GLY A 156 -15.69 11.38 8.90
C GLY A 156 -16.29 10.02 9.22
N MET A 157 -17.40 10.01 9.96
CA MET A 157 -18.05 8.78 10.42
C MET A 157 -18.97 8.16 9.37
N GLU A 158 -19.29 8.85 8.29
CA GLU A 158 -20.15 8.34 7.23
C GLU A 158 -19.40 7.35 6.34
N ASN A 159 -19.86 6.09 6.31
CA ASN A 159 -19.30 5.07 5.46
C ASN A 159 -19.89 5.10 4.05
N GLY A 160 -19.04 4.92 3.06
CA GLY A 160 -19.45 4.83 1.66
C GLY A 160 -19.86 6.17 1.06
N SER A 161 -19.42 7.27 1.64
CA SER A 161 -19.73 8.64 1.24
C SER A 161 -18.49 9.50 1.19
N ALA A 162 -17.43 9.03 0.52
CA ALA A 162 -16.14 9.73 0.48
C ALA A 162 -16.26 11.20 0.02
N SER A 163 -17.22 11.50 -0.86
CA SER A 163 -17.49 12.88 -1.31
C SER A 163 -18.03 13.81 -0.22
N LYS A 164 -18.49 13.25 0.91
CA LYS A 164 -18.97 14.01 2.07
C LYS A 164 -17.93 14.09 3.20
N LEU A 165 -16.79 13.46 3.05
CA LEU A 165 -15.68 13.54 3.99
C LEU A 165 -14.92 14.86 3.81
N LYS A 166 -14.26 15.26 4.89
CA LYS A 166 -13.36 16.42 4.95
C LYS A 166 -11.91 15.99 4.82
#